data_acc8921aecfc9d1e666a8f97e374b9b8
#
_entry.id   acc8921aecfc9d1e666a8f97e374b9b8
#
_cell.length_a   1.000
_cell.length_b   1.000
_cell.length_c   1.000
_cell.angle_alpha   90.00
_cell.angle_beta   90.00
_cell.angle_gamma   90.00
#
_symmetry.space_group_name_H-M   'P 1'
#
loop_
_entity.id
_entity.type
_entity.pdbx_description
1 polymer ?
#
loop_
_entity_poly.entity_id
_entity_poly.type
_entity_poly.pdbx_seq_one_letter_code
_entity_poly.pdbx_strand_id
1 'polypeptide(L)'
;MKKLTAFLLATCLVIGSNAAFAKTITLDKDTKLVPQGWTVADDIKFKKNTNVTLNDNGQVVEGVLASDNYLRPTGWKKLASNYYYVESSAGFFPPRFFYHPFRPGLVIPADGHVRYCGNKPISFAADGTVLSGTIDNDVVLQLSDTGYGFVRFKNDTELTFYANGSVKKGTLAEATKLRPLGWQNNLQDESAGFVEFKSGTVITFDEAGLVSSGTLNKKTLWYNAAGSSQELTAKVPVDFAEAGTSQK
;
A
#
# COMPACT_ATOMS: atom_id res chain seq x y z
N MET A 1 -31.65 -39.63 -7.02
CA MET A 1 -32.31 -38.57 -6.22
C MET A 1 -31.41 -37.34 -6.27
N LYS A 2 -31.79 -36.35 -7.08
CA LYS A 2 -31.02 -35.10 -7.27
C LYS A 2 -31.37 -34.14 -6.14
N LYS A 3 -30.37 -33.76 -5.34
CA LYS A 3 -30.54 -32.72 -4.32
C LYS A 3 -30.49 -31.35 -4.99
N LEU A 4 -31.63 -30.69 -5.01
CA LEU A 4 -31.78 -29.30 -5.42
C LEU A 4 -31.16 -28.42 -4.34
N THR A 5 -30.11 -27.70 -4.65
CA THR A 5 -29.50 -26.68 -3.76
C THR A 5 -30.34 -25.41 -3.92
N ALA A 6 -31.06 -25.02 -2.87
CA ALA A 6 -31.83 -23.79 -2.84
C ALA A 6 -30.91 -22.58 -2.79
N PHE A 7 -30.98 -21.74 -3.84
CA PHE A 7 -30.40 -20.41 -3.87
C PHE A 7 -31.32 -19.46 -3.09
N LEU A 8 -30.86 -18.97 -1.94
CA LEU A 8 -31.58 -17.91 -1.23
C LEU A 8 -31.30 -16.57 -1.92
N LEU A 9 -32.29 -16.05 -2.62
CA LEU A 9 -32.27 -14.73 -3.24
C LEU A 9 -32.61 -13.68 -2.16
N ALA A 10 -31.64 -12.92 -1.71
CA ALA A 10 -31.92 -11.71 -0.93
C ALA A 10 -32.19 -10.55 -1.90
N THR A 11 -33.42 -10.10 -1.94
CA THR A 11 -33.88 -8.99 -2.78
C THR A 11 -33.64 -7.68 -2.00
N CYS A 12 -32.67 -6.87 -2.41
CA CYS A 12 -32.55 -5.48 -1.97
C CYS A 12 -33.16 -4.55 -3.01
N LEU A 13 -34.13 -3.75 -2.57
CA LEU A 13 -34.80 -2.71 -3.35
C LEU A 13 -33.83 -1.53 -3.57
N VAL A 14 -33.69 -1.08 -4.82
CA VAL A 14 -32.79 -0.02 -5.20
C VAL A 14 -33.53 1.12 -5.86
N ILE A 15 -33.33 2.32 -5.34
CA ILE A 15 -33.75 3.61 -5.92
C ILE A 15 -32.56 4.19 -6.68
N GLY A 16 -32.76 4.53 -7.94
CA GLY A 16 -31.82 4.81 -9.00
C GLY A 16 -30.69 5.81 -8.71
N SER A 17 -29.53 5.38 -9.02
CA SER A 17 -28.39 6.10 -9.61
C SER A 17 -27.48 5.03 -10.23
N ASN A 18 -26.80 5.33 -11.36
CA ASN A 18 -25.87 4.43 -12.05
C ASN A 18 -24.61 4.17 -11.19
N ALA A 19 -24.79 3.62 -10.00
CA ALA A 19 -23.71 3.08 -9.20
C ALA A 19 -23.63 1.58 -9.54
N ALA A 20 -22.47 1.12 -9.99
CA ALA A 20 -22.14 -0.28 -10.12
C ALA A 20 -22.49 -0.98 -8.80
N PHE A 21 -23.40 -1.96 -8.83
CA PHE A 21 -23.87 -2.61 -7.62
C PHE A 21 -22.87 -3.65 -7.15
N ALA A 22 -22.03 -3.28 -6.20
CA ALA A 22 -21.21 -4.23 -5.49
C ALA A 22 -22.10 -5.19 -4.68
N LYS A 23 -22.12 -6.47 -5.06
CA LYS A 23 -22.87 -7.52 -4.35
C LYS A 23 -22.00 -8.11 -3.25
N THR A 24 -22.44 -8.05 -2.01
CA THR A 24 -21.75 -8.73 -0.90
C THR A 24 -22.38 -10.10 -0.65
N ILE A 25 -21.54 -11.13 -0.54
CA ILE A 25 -21.93 -12.50 -0.20
C ILE A 25 -21.11 -12.99 0.99
N THR A 26 -21.68 -13.87 1.81
CA THR A 26 -20.95 -14.56 2.88
C THR A 26 -20.59 -15.97 2.42
N LEU A 27 -19.35 -16.39 2.60
CA LEU A 27 -18.87 -17.72 2.22
C LEU A 27 -19.14 -18.74 3.34
N ASP A 28 -19.70 -19.90 3.02
CA ASP A 28 -19.93 -21.03 3.92
C ASP A 28 -18.69 -21.95 4.07
N LYS A 29 -17.80 -21.91 3.10
CA LYS A 29 -16.52 -22.65 3.05
C LYS A 29 -15.46 -21.83 2.35
N ASP A 30 -14.16 -22.21 2.53
CA ASP A 30 -13.07 -21.62 1.78
C ASP A 30 -13.32 -21.84 0.27
N THR A 31 -13.46 -20.77 -0.45
CA THR A 31 -13.96 -20.82 -1.86
C THR A 31 -12.96 -20.14 -2.78
N LYS A 32 -12.64 -20.81 -3.91
CA LYS A 32 -11.91 -20.19 -5.01
C LYS A 32 -12.87 -19.24 -5.75
N LEU A 33 -12.53 -17.96 -5.79
CA LEU A 33 -13.24 -16.94 -6.53
C LEU A 33 -12.24 -16.14 -7.38
N VAL A 34 -12.71 -15.63 -8.50
CA VAL A 34 -11.88 -14.84 -9.42
C VAL A 34 -11.75 -13.41 -8.91
N PRO A 35 -10.55 -12.89 -8.60
CA PRO A 35 -10.35 -11.46 -8.32
C PRO A 35 -10.74 -10.61 -9.54
N GLN A 36 -11.21 -9.39 -9.32
CA GLN A 36 -11.51 -8.49 -10.44
C GLN A 36 -10.25 -8.27 -11.28
N GLY A 37 -10.42 -8.14 -12.60
CA GLY A 37 -9.31 -8.03 -13.55
C GLY A 37 -8.60 -9.35 -13.89
N TRP A 38 -8.99 -10.47 -13.28
CA TRP A 38 -8.46 -11.81 -13.59
C TRP A 38 -9.42 -12.59 -14.48
N THR A 39 -8.89 -13.54 -15.24
CA THR A 39 -9.69 -14.42 -16.09
C THR A 39 -10.01 -15.77 -15.44
N VAL A 40 -9.19 -16.18 -14.47
CA VAL A 40 -9.32 -17.44 -13.72
C VAL A 40 -9.06 -17.22 -12.24
N ALA A 41 -9.61 -18.08 -11.38
CA ALA A 41 -9.42 -17.99 -9.93
C ALA A 41 -8.00 -18.40 -9.48
N ASP A 42 -7.27 -19.10 -10.35
CA ASP A 42 -5.98 -19.69 -10.03
C ASP A 42 -6.04 -20.45 -8.68
N ASP A 43 -5.05 -20.27 -7.81
CA ASP A 43 -5.03 -20.91 -6.50
C ASP A 43 -5.52 -20.00 -5.34
N ILE A 44 -6.07 -18.82 -5.66
CA ILE A 44 -6.59 -17.89 -4.64
C ILE A 44 -7.90 -18.41 -4.06
N LYS A 45 -7.91 -18.56 -2.72
CA LYS A 45 -9.09 -18.89 -1.94
C LYS A 45 -9.43 -17.77 -0.98
N PHE A 46 -10.73 -17.50 -0.86
CA PHE A 46 -11.28 -16.59 0.13
C PHE A 46 -11.85 -17.40 1.30
N LYS A 47 -11.71 -16.85 2.50
CA LYS A 47 -11.96 -17.52 3.77
C LYS A 47 -13.44 -17.72 4.03
N LYS A 48 -13.81 -18.92 4.53
CA LYS A 48 -15.15 -19.21 5.04
C LYS A 48 -15.57 -18.29 6.18
N ASN A 49 -16.88 -18.10 6.32
CA ASN A 49 -17.50 -17.26 7.35
C ASN A 49 -17.04 -15.79 7.27
N THR A 50 -16.63 -15.31 6.07
CA THR A 50 -16.30 -13.92 5.81
C THR A 50 -17.11 -13.38 4.63
N ASN A 51 -17.28 -12.07 4.62
CA ASN A 51 -17.92 -11.39 3.52
C ASN A 51 -16.95 -11.19 2.36
N VAL A 52 -17.47 -11.32 1.14
CA VAL A 52 -16.76 -11.01 -0.10
C VAL A 52 -17.63 -10.05 -0.91
N THR A 53 -17.03 -8.95 -1.35
CA THR A 53 -17.67 -7.98 -2.23
C THR A 53 -17.33 -8.30 -3.68
N LEU A 54 -18.35 -8.43 -4.52
CA LEU A 54 -18.23 -8.77 -5.93
C LEU A 54 -18.64 -7.57 -6.79
N ASN A 55 -17.97 -7.38 -7.93
CA ASN A 55 -18.42 -6.48 -8.99
C ASN A 55 -19.56 -7.10 -9.82
N ASP A 56 -20.07 -6.37 -10.83
CA ASP A 56 -21.17 -6.80 -11.68
C ASP A 56 -20.86 -8.07 -12.50
N ASN A 57 -19.59 -8.36 -12.73
CA ASN A 57 -19.12 -9.57 -13.41
C ASN A 57 -18.96 -10.76 -12.45
N GLY A 58 -19.31 -10.61 -11.17
CA GLY A 58 -19.13 -11.64 -10.14
C GLY A 58 -17.69 -11.85 -9.70
N GLN A 59 -16.78 -10.93 -10.01
CA GLN A 59 -15.37 -10.97 -9.60
C GLN A 59 -15.16 -10.26 -8.26
N VAL A 60 -14.21 -10.75 -7.45
CA VAL A 60 -13.96 -10.23 -6.11
C VAL A 60 -13.24 -8.88 -6.18
N VAL A 61 -13.87 -7.88 -5.58
CA VAL A 61 -13.29 -6.54 -5.33
C VAL A 61 -12.58 -6.51 -3.98
N GLU A 62 -13.23 -7.11 -2.96
CA GLU A 62 -12.71 -7.15 -1.59
C GLU A 62 -13.13 -8.46 -0.91
N GLY A 63 -12.26 -8.99 -0.05
CA GLY A 63 -12.53 -10.22 0.71
C GLY A 63 -11.44 -10.49 1.73
N VAL A 64 -11.46 -11.70 2.32
CA VAL A 64 -10.43 -12.17 3.25
C VAL A 64 -9.74 -13.38 2.63
N LEU A 65 -8.42 -13.35 2.48
CA LEU A 65 -7.65 -14.50 1.98
C LEU A 65 -7.74 -15.68 2.96
N ALA A 66 -7.90 -16.91 2.47
CA ALA A 66 -7.87 -18.11 3.31
C ALA A 66 -6.45 -18.50 3.72
N SER A 67 -5.44 -18.19 2.92
CA SER A 67 -4.01 -18.47 3.15
C SER A 67 -3.16 -17.36 2.57
N ASP A 68 -1.87 -17.33 2.97
CA ASP A 68 -0.90 -16.40 2.38
C ASP A 68 -0.79 -16.60 0.88
N ASN A 69 -0.60 -15.50 0.17
CA ASN A 69 -0.48 -15.51 -1.28
C ASN A 69 0.53 -14.48 -1.78
N TYR A 70 1.24 -14.83 -2.88
CA TYR A 70 2.10 -13.92 -3.60
C TYR A 70 1.31 -13.22 -4.69
N LEU A 71 1.09 -11.92 -4.56
CA LEU A 71 0.27 -11.12 -5.47
C LEU A 71 0.99 -9.82 -5.85
N ARG A 72 0.67 -9.29 -7.00
CA ARG A 72 1.26 -8.04 -7.48
C ARG A 72 0.51 -6.84 -6.89
N PRO A 73 1.18 -5.90 -6.21
CA PRO A 73 0.56 -4.65 -5.78
C PRO A 73 0.27 -3.74 -6.98
N THR A 74 -0.67 -2.83 -6.82
CA THR A 74 -0.93 -1.79 -7.82
C THR A 74 0.35 -0.99 -8.07
N GLY A 75 0.68 -0.76 -9.34
CA GLY A 75 1.92 -0.06 -9.73
C GLY A 75 3.18 -0.93 -9.75
N TRP A 76 3.09 -2.25 -9.55
CA TRP A 76 4.23 -3.16 -9.50
C TRP A 76 5.24 -3.02 -10.65
N LYS A 77 4.78 -2.64 -11.86
CA LYS A 77 5.65 -2.44 -13.02
C LYS A 77 6.66 -1.31 -12.80
N LYS A 78 6.23 -0.20 -12.18
CA LYS A 78 7.10 0.91 -11.81
C LYS A 78 8.07 0.49 -10.71
N LEU A 79 7.57 -0.23 -9.72
CA LEU A 79 8.37 -0.72 -8.59
C LEU A 79 9.47 -1.68 -9.07
N ALA A 80 9.15 -2.60 -9.98
CA ALA A 80 10.11 -3.55 -10.55
C ALA A 80 11.09 -2.88 -11.55
N SER A 81 10.60 -2.01 -12.44
CA SER A 81 11.43 -1.39 -13.48
C SER A 81 12.47 -0.45 -12.92
N ASN A 82 12.14 0.30 -11.87
CA ASN A 82 13.07 1.23 -11.24
C ASN A 82 14.18 0.52 -10.48
N TYR A 83 13.92 -0.66 -9.92
CA TYR A 83 14.95 -1.49 -9.31
C TYR A 83 16.00 -1.96 -10.33
N TYR A 84 15.57 -2.40 -11.51
CA TYR A 84 16.48 -2.78 -12.60
C TYR A 84 17.26 -1.59 -13.17
N TYR A 85 16.65 -0.41 -13.22
CA TYR A 85 17.29 0.78 -13.79
C TYR A 85 18.43 1.32 -12.92
N VAL A 86 18.25 1.29 -11.61
CA VAL A 86 19.33 1.67 -10.65
C VAL A 86 20.52 0.72 -10.74
N GLU A 87 20.29 -0.57 -10.97
CA GLU A 87 21.38 -1.53 -11.16
C GLU A 87 22.07 -1.39 -12.52
N SER A 88 21.34 -1.12 -13.60
CA SER A 88 21.91 -0.98 -14.93
C SER A 88 22.72 0.31 -15.12
N SER A 89 22.38 1.38 -14.40
CA SER A 89 23.14 2.63 -14.43
C SER A 89 24.44 2.61 -13.63
N ALA A 90 24.59 1.65 -12.71
CA ALA A 90 25.82 1.44 -11.94
C ALA A 90 26.93 0.69 -12.71
N GLY A 91 26.73 0.43 -14.00
CA GLY A 91 27.74 0.01 -14.97
C GLY A 91 28.56 -1.23 -14.63
N PHE A 92 28.48 -2.24 -15.49
CA PHE A 92 29.49 -3.30 -15.68
C PHE A 92 29.46 -4.57 -14.83
N PHE A 93 28.43 -4.85 -14.04
CA PHE A 93 28.29 -6.18 -13.45
C PHE A 93 26.97 -6.86 -13.88
N PRO A 94 27.02 -8.15 -14.27
CA PRO A 94 25.80 -8.90 -14.55
C PRO A 94 24.91 -8.90 -13.30
N PRO A 95 23.58 -9.03 -13.43
CA PRO A 95 22.67 -8.99 -12.30
C PRO A 95 23.00 -10.14 -11.34
N ARG A 96 23.89 -9.88 -10.43
CA ARG A 96 24.07 -10.67 -9.23
C ARG A 96 23.04 -10.15 -8.26
N PHE A 97 22.23 -11.03 -7.72
CA PHE A 97 21.36 -10.77 -6.59
C PHE A 97 22.07 -9.83 -5.61
N PHE A 98 21.72 -8.55 -5.62
CA PHE A 98 22.30 -7.61 -4.69
C PHE A 98 21.72 -7.90 -3.32
N TYR A 99 22.40 -8.78 -2.59
CA TYR A 99 22.46 -8.61 -1.15
C TYR A 99 22.96 -7.19 -0.92
N HIS A 100 22.08 -6.31 -0.48
CA HIS A 100 22.54 -5.04 0.05
C HIS A 100 23.44 -5.42 1.22
N PRO A 101 24.77 -5.16 1.19
CA PRO A 101 25.70 -5.69 2.18
C PRO A 101 25.38 -5.25 3.62
N PHE A 102 24.51 -4.26 3.77
CA PHE A 102 24.09 -3.72 5.05
C PHE A 102 22.70 -4.17 5.52
N ARG A 103 21.94 -4.96 4.74
CA ARG A 103 20.56 -5.36 5.10
C ARG A 103 20.20 -6.73 4.54
N PRO A 104 20.67 -7.82 5.20
CA PRO A 104 20.27 -9.17 4.81
C PRO A 104 18.73 -9.33 4.99
N GLY A 105 18.06 -9.84 4.00
CA GLY A 105 16.65 -10.21 4.04
C GLY A 105 15.68 -9.31 3.27
N LEU A 106 16.16 -8.33 2.50
CA LEU A 106 15.32 -7.51 1.63
C LEU A 106 15.35 -8.05 0.21
N VAL A 107 14.33 -8.82 -0.16
CA VAL A 107 14.10 -9.25 -1.53
C VAL A 107 12.78 -8.66 -1.97
N ILE A 108 12.82 -7.68 -2.92
CA ILE A 108 11.68 -7.49 -3.82
C ILE A 108 11.82 -8.60 -4.83
N PRO A 109 10.86 -9.53 -4.94
CA PRO A 109 10.92 -10.55 -5.98
C PRO A 109 11.06 -9.88 -7.35
N ALA A 110 11.94 -10.39 -8.20
CA ALA A 110 12.21 -9.83 -9.54
C ALA A 110 10.95 -9.74 -10.42
N ASP A 111 9.89 -10.45 -10.06
CA ASP A 111 8.59 -10.49 -10.75
C ASP A 111 7.55 -9.53 -10.15
N GLY A 112 7.93 -8.72 -9.16
CA GLY A 112 7.06 -7.71 -8.52
C GLY A 112 5.99 -8.26 -7.59
N HIS A 113 6.04 -9.53 -7.19
CA HIS A 113 5.08 -10.09 -6.25
C HIS A 113 5.44 -9.74 -4.79
N VAL A 114 4.42 -9.45 -4.00
CA VAL A 114 4.49 -9.26 -2.56
C VAL A 114 3.70 -10.38 -1.89
N ARG A 115 4.19 -10.91 -0.78
CA ARG A 115 3.47 -11.91 0.01
C ARG A 115 2.49 -11.22 0.93
N TYR A 116 1.20 -11.53 0.76
CA TYR A 116 0.10 -11.03 1.58
C TYR A 116 -0.37 -12.11 2.55
N CYS A 117 -0.70 -11.70 3.79
CA CYS A 117 -1.14 -12.60 4.85
C CYS A 117 -2.50 -13.20 4.57
N GLY A 118 -2.63 -14.50 4.79
CA GLY A 118 -3.90 -15.17 4.95
C GLY A 118 -4.66 -14.70 6.20
N ASN A 119 -5.96 -14.94 6.23
CA ASN A 119 -6.85 -14.52 7.31
C ASN A 119 -6.92 -12.99 7.52
N LYS A 120 -6.50 -12.21 6.54
CA LYS A 120 -6.53 -10.75 6.54
C LYS A 120 -7.31 -10.22 5.34
N PRO A 121 -7.93 -9.04 5.47
CA PRO A 121 -8.60 -8.37 4.35
C PRO A 121 -7.63 -8.07 3.22
N ILE A 122 -8.15 -8.15 1.99
CA ILE A 122 -7.49 -7.77 0.76
C ILE A 122 -8.47 -7.12 -0.19
N SER A 123 -8.03 -6.11 -0.93
CA SER A 123 -8.82 -5.50 -2.01
C SER A 123 -8.02 -5.43 -3.30
N PHE A 124 -8.72 -5.47 -4.43
CA PHE A 124 -8.15 -5.51 -5.76
C PHE A 124 -8.53 -4.27 -6.55
N ALA A 125 -7.60 -3.74 -7.33
CA ALA A 125 -7.85 -2.74 -8.36
C ALA A 125 -8.49 -3.38 -9.60
N ALA A 126 -9.05 -2.56 -10.49
CA ALA A 126 -9.75 -3.05 -11.70
C ALA A 126 -8.84 -3.84 -12.65
N ASP A 127 -7.53 -3.64 -12.61
CA ASP A 127 -6.53 -4.37 -13.40
C ASP A 127 -6.07 -5.70 -12.77
N GLY A 128 -6.65 -6.08 -11.62
CA GLY A 128 -6.33 -7.32 -10.91
C GLY A 128 -5.15 -7.25 -9.96
N THR A 129 -4.56 -6.09 -9.78
CA THR A 129 -3.50 -5.86 -8.81
C THR A 129 -4.08 -5.58 -7.41
N VAL A 130 -3.27 -5.80 -6.36
CA VAL A 130 -3.70 -5.54 -4.97
C VAL A 130 -3.69 -4.04 -4.68
N LEU A 131 -4.84 -3.51 -4.26
CA LEU A 131 -5.00 -2.11 -3.85
C LEU A 131 -4.73 -1.92 -2.36
N SER A 132 -5.14 -2.88 -1.52
CA SER A 132 -4.77 -2.92 -0.10
C SER A 132 -4.68 -4.36 0.41
N GLY A 133 -3.81 -4.59 1.38
CA GLY A 133 -3.66 -5.89 2.04
C GLY A 133 -2.59 -5.86 3.12
N THR A 134 -2.63 -6.83 4.02
CA THR A 134 -1.61 -7.00 5.07
C THR A 134 -0.43 -7.77 4.49
N ILE A 135 0.77 -7.21 4.55
CA ILE A 135 2.00 -7.84 4.04
C ILE A 135 2.59 -8.80 5.09
N ASP A 136 3.08 -9.95 4.64
CA ASP A 136 3.66 -11.00 5.52
C ASP A 136 5.14 -10.75 5.84
N ASN A 137 5.87 -10.15 4.93
CA ASN A 137 7.28 -9.79 5.10
C ASN A 137 7.47 -8.28 4.97
N ASP A 138 8.55 -7.74 5.55
CA ASP A 138 8.94 -6.37 5.26
C ASP A 138 9.15 -6.18 3.76
N VAL A 139 8.59 -5.10 3.22
CA VAL A 139 8.69 -4.76 1.80
C VAL A 139 9.35 -3.41 1.64
N VAL A 140 10.28 -3.31 0.68
CA VAL A 140 10.90 -2.04 0.29
C VAL A 140 10.28 -1.57 -1.01
N LEU A 141 9.71 -0.39 -1.01
CA LEU A 141 9.08 0.21 -2.17
C LEU A 141 9.68 1.58 -2.46
N GLN A 142 9.77 1.92 -3.75
CA GLN A 142 10.07 3.28 -4.18
C GLN A 142 8.78 4.11 -4.14
N LEU A 143 8.83 5.28 -3.49
CA LEU A 143 7.64 6.12 -3.30
C LEU A 143 7.27 6.91 -4.55
N SER A 144 8.25 7.37 -5.32
CA SER A 144 8.03 8.19 -6.53
C SER A 144 9.16 8.03 -7.53
N ASP A 145 8.90 8.39 -8.80
CA ASP A 145 9.90 8.43 -9.88
C ASP A 145 10.94 9.55 -9.67
N THR A 146 10.71 10.48 -8.74
CA THR A 146 11.52 11.68 -8.52
C THR A 146 12.61 11.53 -7.45
N GLY A 147 12.96 10.31 -7.06
CA GLY A 147 14.18 10.07 -6.32
C GLY A 147 14.11 10.20 -4.80
N TYR A 148 12.94 10.10 -4.18
CA TYR A 148 12.83 10.10 -2.71
C TYR A 148 13.33 8.82 -2.04
N GLY A 149 13.86 7.88 -2.83
CA GLY A 149 14.47 6.68 -2.30
C GLY A 149 13.47 5.57 -2.00
N PHE A 150 14.01 4.53 -1.40
CA PHE A 150 13.29 3.34 -1.03
C PHE A 150 12.85 3.42 0.42
N VAL A 151 11.58 3.07 0.69
CA VAL A 151 11.00 3.04 2.03
C VAL A 151 10.67 1.60 2.40
N ARG A 152 11.10 1.19 3.59
CA ARG A 152 10.82 -0.13 4.14
C ARG A 152 9.54 -0.10 4.96
N PHE A 153 8.55 -0.88 4.53
CA PHE A 153 7.28 -1.07 5.22
C PHE A 153 7.31 -2.35 6.04
N LYS A 154 6.71 -2.28 7.23
CA LYS A 154 6.74 -3.32 8.26
C LYS A 154 5.77 -4.44 7.93
N ASN A 155 6.22 -5.69 8.10
CA ASN A 155 5.40 -6.90 8.06
C ASN A 155 4.24 -6.87 9.07
N ASP A 156 3.25 -7.73 8.86
CA ASP A 156 2.02 -7.83 9.65
C ASP A 156 1.21 -6.51 9.74
N THR A 157 1.45 -5.59 8.82
CA THR A 157 0.71 -4.31 8.73
C THR A 157 0.09 -4.13 7.35
N GLU A 158 -0.96 -3.32 7.32
CA GLU A 158 -1.65 -2.97 6.08
C GLU A 158 -0.79 -2.05 5.22
N LEU A 159 -0.72 -2.36 3.93
CA LEU A 159 -0.14 -1.54 2.88
C LEU A 159 -1.22 -1.22 1.85
N THR A 160 -1.38 0.06 1.52
CA THR A 160 -2.43 0.54 0.62
C THR A 160 -1.83 1.40 -0.48
N PHE A 161 -2.40 1.30 -1.68
CA PHE A 161 -1.95 2.01 -2.87
C PHE A 161 -3.04 2.93 -3.41
N TYR A 162 -2.65 3.96 -4.14
CA TYR A 162 -3.52 4.71 -5.04
C TYR A 162 -3.71 3.95 -6.35
N ALA A 163 -4.74 4.31 -7.11
CA ALA A 163 -5.01 3.70 -8.41
C ALA A 163 -3.88 3.92 -9.44
N ASN A 164 -3.10 5.01 -9.29
CA ASN A 164 -1.92 5.28 -10.11
C ASN A 164 -0.69 4.43 -9.74
N GLY A 165 -0.79 3.59 -8.67
CA GLY A 165 0.25 2.70 -8.19
C GLY A 165 1.21 3.29 -7.16
N SER A 166 1.06 4.56 -6.77
CA SER A 166 1.84 5.11 -5.66
C SER A 166 1.35 4.59 -4.32
N VAL A 167 2.26 4.50 -3.34
CA VAL A 167 1.91 4.09 -1.98
C VAL A 167 1.04 5.18 -1.34
N LYS A 168 -0.11 4.79 -0.79
CA LYS A 168 -1.02 5.67 -0.08
C LYS A 168 -0.79 5.66 1.43
N LYS A 169 -0.61 4.47 2.01
CA LYS A 169 -0.50 4.29 3.46
C LYS A 169 0.28 3.01 3.77
N GLY A 170 1.10 3.06 4.79
CA GLY A 170 1.79 1.89 5.33
C GLY A 170 2.33 2.16 6.73
N THR A 171 3.01 1.19 7.33
CA THR A 171 3.72 1.34 8.61
C THR A 171 5.21 1.25 8.34
N LEU A 172 5.99 2.21 8.83
CA LEU A 172 7.45 2.22 8.66
C LEU A 172 8.10 1.08 9.46
N ALA A 173 8.97 0.32 8.83
CA ALA A 173 9.77 -0.69 9.53
C ALA A 173 10.95 -0.07 10.30
N GLU A 174 11.47 1.05 9.81
CA GLU A 174 12.60 1.77 10.40
C GLU A 174 12.37 3.28 10.39
N ALA A 175 13.12 4.02 11.21
CA ALA A 175 13.10 5.48 11.17
C ALA A 175 13.63 5.97 9.81
N THR A 176 12.83 6.78 9.12
CA THR A 176 13.10 7.15 7.72
C THR A 176 12.96 8.66 7.52
N LYS A 177 13.95 9.25 6.81
CA LYS A 177 13.89 10.66 6.41
C LYS A 177 13.14 10.79 5.10
N LEU A 178 12.05 11.57 5.10
CA LEU A 178 11.18 11.81 3.96
C LEU A 178 10.80 13.28 3.89
N ARG A 179 10.36 13.73 2.71
CA ARG A 179 9.82 15.07 2.50
C ARG A 179 8.31 15.07 2.67
N PRO A 180 7.77 15.84 3.61
CA PRO A 180 6.32 16.06 3.73
C PRO A 180 5.82 17.14 2.78
N LEU A 181 4.51 17.25 2.66
CA LEU A 181 3.87 18.36 1.97
C LEU A 181 4.36 19.70 2.59
N GLY A 182 4.66 20.67 1.74
CA GLY A 182 5.22 21.96 2.17
C GLY A 182 6.73 21.98 2.45
N TRP A 183 7.45 20.91 2.12
CA TRP A 183 8.91 20.83 2.30
C TRP A 183 9.68 21.97 1.64
N GLN A 184 9.16 22.55 0.56
CA GLN A 184 9.80 23.66 -0.17
C GLN A 184 9.99 24.92 0.71
N ASN A 185 9.17 25.09 1.74
CA ASN A 185 9.27 26.18 2.70
C ASN A 185 10.37 25.93 3.76
N ASN A 186 11.01 24.77 3.72
CA ASN A 186 11.94 24.26 4.76
C ASN A 186 13.29 23.90 4.17
N LEU A 187 13.81 24.74 3.26
CA LEU A 187 15.10 24.55 2.59
C LEU A 187 16.28 25.30 3.26
N GLN A 188 16.00 26.04 4.34
CA GLN A 188 16.93 26.98 4.95
C GLN A 188 18.04 26.29 5.75
N ASP A 189 17.83 25.05 6.15
CA ASP A 189 18.78 24.26 6.92
C ASP A 189 19.37 23.07 6.13
N GLU A 190 20.32 22.37 6.74
CA GLU A 190 20.98 21.20 6.16
C GLU A 190 19.99 20.03 5.90
N SER A 191 18.79 20.06 6.48
CA SER A 191 17.78 19.02 6.27
C SER A 191 17.20 19.03 4.85
N ALA A 192 17.30 20.15 4.14
CA ALA A 192 16.73 20.35 2.81
C ALA A 192 15.26 19.91 2.71
N GLY A 193 14.49 20.20 3.75
CA GLY A 193 13.06 19.84 3.87
C GLY A 193 12.79 18.38 4.21
N PHE A 194 13.82 17.59 4.53
CA PHE A 194 13.63 16.23 5.02
C PHE A 194 13.29 16.21 6.52
N VAL A 195 12.33 15.39 6.89
CA VAL A 195 11.92 15.15 8.27
C VAL A 195 12.06 13.66 8.59
N GLU A 196 12.54 13.34 9.80
CA GLU A 196 12.71 11.96 10.25
C GLU A 196 11.40 11.45 10.89
N PHE A 197 10.77 10.44 10.25
CA PHE A 197 9.58 9.77 10.74
C PHE A 197 9.94 8.53 11.55
N LYS A 198 9.10 8.23 12.56
CA LYS A 198 9.35 7.18 13.54
C LYS A 198 8.99 5.80 13.00
N SER A 199 9.87 4.82 13.26
CA SER A 199 9.59 3.40 12.99
C SER A 199 8.38 2.88 13.78
N GLY A 200 7.71 1.87 13.23
CA GLY A 200 6.55 1.23 13.84
C GLY A 200 5.29 2.10 13.87
N THR A 201 5.29 3.23 13.18
CA THR A 201 4.12 4.13 13.09
C THR A 201 3.57 4.20 11.68
N VAL A 202 2.27 4.45 11.59
CA VAL A 202 1.58 4.64 10.30
C VAL A 202 2.05 5.95 9.66
N ILE A 203 2.26 5.90 8.36
CA ILE A 203 2.57 7.04 7.50
C ILE A 203 1.63 7.04 6.31
N THR A 204 1.20 8.22 5.87
CA THR A 204 0.38 8.41 4.67
C THR A 204 1.08 9.34 3.71
N PHE A 205 0.83 9.12 2.42
CA PHE A 205 1.41 9.87 1.33
C PHE A 205 0.31 10.46 0.44
N ASP A 206 0.65 11.47 -0.32
CA ASP A 206 -0.14 11.89 -1.46
C ASP A 206 0.21 11.05 -2.72
N GLU A 207 -0.47 11.30 -3.83
CA GLU A 207 -0.24 10.58 -5.09
C GLU A 207 1.14 10.83 -5.71
N ALA A 208 1.82 11.91 -5.30
CA ALA A 208 3.18 12.24 -5.72
C ALA A 208 4.26 11.60 -4.82
N GLY A 209 3.87 10.92 -3.73
CA GLY A 209 4.77 10.27 -2.77
C GLY A 209 5.31 11.19 -1.69
N LEU A 210 4.76 12.40 -1.53
CA LEU A 210 5.08 13.27 -0.38
C LEU A 210 4.29 12.84 0.85
N VAL A 211 4.90 12.95 2.03
CA VAL A 211 4.20 12.59 3.28
C VAL A 211 3.10 13.59 3.56
N SER A 212 1.85 13.11 3.63
CA SER A 212 0.69 13.89 4.05
C SER A 212 0.45 13.81 5.56
N SER A 213 0.74 12.67 6.20
CA SER A 213 0.74 12.58 7.67
C SER A 213 1.69 11.49 8.18
N GLY A 214 2.20 11.65 9.41
CA GLY A 214 3.08 10.68 10.04
C GLY A 214 3.52 11.10 11.42
N THR A 215 4.17 10.21 12.15
CA THR A 215 4.70 10.48 13.50
C THR A 215 6.18 10.82 13.42
N LEU A 216 6.57 11.97 13.96
CA LEU A 216 7.96 12.41 13.97
C LEU A 216 8.82 11.57 14.93
N ASN A 217 10.04 11.26 14.51
CA ASN A 217 11.05 10.63 15.37
C ASN A 217 11.77 11.65 16.25
N LYS A 218 11.97 12.87 15.73
CA LYS A 218 12.66 13.98 16.41
C LYS A 218 11.82 15.25 16.36
N LYS A 219 12.03 16.11 17.35
CA LYS A 219 11.52 17.48 17.37
C LYS A 219 12.09 18.24 16.16
N THR A 220 11.23 18.99 15.46
CA THR A 220 11.58 19.65 14.20
C THR A 220 10.94 21.04 14.16
N LEU A 221 11.72 22.06 13.79
CA LEU A 221 11.17 23.37 13.46
C LEU A 221 10.63 23.33 12.03
N TRP A 222 9.39 23.76 11.83
CA TRP A 222 8.72 23.71 10.55
C TRP A 222 8.12 25.05 10.15
N TYR A 223 8.35 25.47 8.92
CA TYR A 223 7.84 26.71 8.34
C TYR A 223 6.68 26.41 7.41
N ASN A 224 5.58 27.15 7.59
CA ASN A 224 4.43 27.10 6.68
C ASN A 224 4.63 28.02 5.46
N ALA A 225 3.67 28.01 4.53
CA ALA A 225 3.74 28.84 3.31
C ALA A 225 3.74 30.36 3.60
N ALA A 226 3.25 30.79 4.77
CA ALA A 226 3.28 32.20 5.19
C ALA A 226 4.61 32.59 5.85
N GLY A 227 5.58 31.70 5.93
CA GLY A 227 6.87 31.92 6.60
C GLY A 227 6.83 31.88 8.12
N SER A 228 5.68 31.56 8.72
CA SER A 228 5.57 31.38 10.16
C SER A 228 6.13 30.00 10.53
N SER A 229 6.94 29.96 11.60
CA SER A 229 7.50 28.72 12.11
C SER A 229 6.69 28.18 13.30
N GLN A 230 6.63 26.86 13.38
CA GLN A 230 6.12 26.14 14.56
C GLN A 230 7.06 24.98 14.90
N GLU A 231 7.13 24.65 16.17
CA GLU A 231 7.89 23.54 16.65
C GLU A 231 7.02 22.28 16.68
N LEU A 232 7.35 21.30 15.84
CA LEU A 232 6.68 20.02 15.81
C LEU A 232 7.28 19.06 16.83
N THR A 233 6.45 18.52 17.72
CA THR A 233 6.86 17.66 18.82
C THR A 233 7.16 16.23 18.33
N ALA A 234 8.22 15.62 18.86
CA ALA A 234 8.54 14.22 18.60
C ALA A 234 7.46 13.27 19.15
N LYS A 235 7.29 12.11 18.50
CA LYS A 235 6.37 11.03 18.90
C LYS A 235 4.89 11.40 18.88
N VAL A 236 4.55 12.52 18.26
CA VAL A 236 3.17 12.99 18.05
C VAL A 236 2.88 12.93 16.55
N PRO A 237 1.70 12.42 16.13
CA PRO A 237 1.28 12.46 14.73
C PRO A 237 1.15 13.91 14.24
N VAL A 238 1.61 14.16 13.03
CA VAL A 238 1.53 15.45 12.33
C VAL A 238 0.77 15.26 11.05
N ASP A 239 -0.14 16.16 10.75
CA ASP A 239 -0.82 16.27 9.47
C ASP A 239 -0.23 17.46 8.70
N PHE A 240 0.31 17.18 7.51
CA PHE A 240 0.91 18.16 6.61
C PHE A 240 -0.02 18.53 5.44
N ALA A 241 -1.19 17.87 5.33
CA ALA A 241 -2.09 18.02 4.19
C ALA A 241 -2.90 19.33 4.23
N GLU A 242 -3.08 19.91 5.42
CA GLU A 242 -3.78 21.19 5.56
C GLU A 242 -2.82 22.37 5.46
N ALA A 243 -3.32 23.54 5.01
CA ALA A 243 -2.52 24.75 4.75
C ALA A 243 -1.76 25.32 5.96
N GLY A 244 -1.98 24.77 7.13
CA GLY A 244 -1.18 24.92 8.34
C GLY A 244 -1.00 23.56 8.97
N THR A 245 0.21 23.12 9.13
CA THR A 245 0.55 21.88 9.82
C THR A 245 -0.14 21.80 11.17
N SER A 246 -0.95 20.77 11.43
CA SER A 246 -1.60 20.54 12.73
C SER A 246 -1.00 19.32 13.44
N GLN A 247 -0.70 19.47 14.73
CA GLN A 247 -0.43 18.33 15.63
C GLN A 247 -1.68 18.04 16.46
N LYS A 248 -2.05 16.77 16.56
CA LYS A 248 -3.15 16.29 17.41
C LYS A 248 -2.62 15.78 18.74
#